data_16b261fc32d209ea500df00561909e8f
#
_entry.id   16b261fc32d209ea500df00561909e8f
#
_cell.length_a   1.000
_cell.length_b   1.000
_cell.length_c   1.000
_cell.angle_alpha   90.00
_cell.angle_beta   90.00
_cell.angle_gamma   90.00
#
_symmetry.space_group_name_H-M   'P 1'
#
loop_
_entity.id
_entity.type
_entity.pdbx_description
1 polymer ?
#
loop_
_entity_poly.entity_id
_entity_poly.type
_entity_poly.pdbx_seq_one_letter_code
_entity_poly.pdbx_strand_id
1 'polypeptide(L)'
;YIKDTLINIFKNKKYFLGVYNSIIDEKTTASDFLAEYIKDKIKVEVKSIAGVKGETHTATLVCETFYKNYDIEYILDNHIRQHKNNKTTKDLLHSLYVAFTRPTDMLCVAIRKDVYNKFKKEIDEFNVEIINV
;
A
#
# COMPACT_ATOMS: atom_id res chain seq x y z
N TYR A 1 9.45 0.78 17.54
CA TYR A 1 9.29 -0.66 17.29
C TYR A 1 8.58 -0.95 15.96
N ILE A 2 7.38 -0.41 15.69
CA ILE A 2 6.68 -0.64 14.40
C ILE A 2 7.32 0.18 13.27
N LYS A 3 7.70 1.44 13.53
CA LYS A 3 8.44 2.28 12.58
C LYS A 3 9.76 1.62 12.18
N ASP A 4 10.49 1.11 13.15
CA ASP A 4 11.77 0.42 12.93
C ASP A 4 11.58 -0.90 12.17
N THR A 5 10.48 -1.62 12.44
CA THR A 5 10.13 -2.85 11.71
C THR A 5 9.75 -2.55 10.26
N LEU A 6 8.95 -1.52 10.01
CA LEU A 6 8.63 -1.08 8.65
C LEU A 6 9.89 -0.62 7.91
N ILE A 7 10.74 0.20 8.53
CA ILE A 7 12.01 0.64 7.96
C ILE A 7 12.92 -0.56 7.65
N ASN A 8 12.96 -1.58 8.49
CA ASN A 8 13.76 -2.78 8.26
C ASN A 8 13.21 -3.66 7.13
N ILE A 9 11.88 -3.75 6.99
CA ILE A 9 11.24 -4.40 5.84
C ILE A 9 11.68 -3.69 4.55
N PHE A 10 11.76 -2.35 4.57
CA PHE A 10 12.12 -1.53 3.42
C PHE A 10 13.63 -1.55 3.04
N LYS A 11 14.54 -2.02 3.90
CA LYS A 11 15.99 -1.95 3.61
C LYS A 11 16.52 -2.93 2.57
N ASN A 12 15.83 -4.03 2.29
CA ASN A 12 16.38 -5.16 1.51
C ASN A 12 15.60 -5.50 0.24
N LYS A 13 14.59 -4.71 -0.16
CA LYS A 13 13.72 -4.99 -1.31
C LYS A 13 13.56 -3.74 -2.16
N LYS A 14 13.20 -3.91 -3.43
CA LYS A 14 12.78 -2.77 -4.27
C LYS A 14 11.36 -2.36 -3.91
N TYR A 15 11.19 -1.12 -3.51
CA TYR A 15 9.91 -0.55 -3.12
C TYR A 15 9.55 0.61 -4.04
N PHE A 16 8.31 0.60 -4.48
CA PHE A 16 7.76 1.64 -5.33
C PHE A 16 6.51 2.21 -4.69
N LEU A 17 6.41 3.53 -4.66
CA LEU A 17 5.21 4.24 -4.29
C LEU A 17 4.54 4.77 -5.55
N GLY A 18 3.43 4.18 -5.95
CA GLY A 18 2.57 4.70 -7.02
C GLY A 18 1.69 5.84 -6.50
N VAL A 19 1.79 7.00 -7.11
CA VAL A 19 0.96 8.18 -6.80
C VAL A 19 0.00 8.39 -7.96
N TYR A 20 -1.30 8.32 -7.70
CA TYR A 20 -2.33 8.45 -8.73
C TYR A 20 -3.26 9.64 -8.49
N ASN A 21 -3.80 10.19 -9.58
CA ASN A 21 -4.85 11.19 -9.52
C ASN A 21 -6.20 10.50 -9.26
N SER A 22 -7.03 11.05 -8.38
CA SER A 22 -8.30 10.49 -7.91
C SER A 22 -9.44 10.54 -8.94
N ILE A 23 -9.18 10.19 -10.19
CA ILE A 23 -10.22 10.09 -11.22
C ILE A 23 -10.28 8.63 -11.68
N ILE A 24 -10.75 7.78 -10.78
CA ILE A 24 -11.32 6.50 -11.22
C ILE A 24 -12.81 6.76 -11.34
N ASP A 25 -13.35 6.63 -12.55
CA ASP A 25 -14.77 6.66 -12.79
C ASP A 25 -15.43 5.58 -11.92
N GLU A 26 -16.48 5.94 -11.16
CA GLU A 26 -17.12 5.07 -10.14
C GLU A 26 -17.64 3.73 -10.71
N LYS A 27 -17.54 3.53 -12.02
CA LYS A 27 -18.01 2.34 -12.71
C LYS A 27 -16.93 1.30 -13.07
N THR A 28 -15.66 1.63 -12.93
CA THR A 28 -14.57 0.69 -13.28
C THR A 28 -14.18 -0.12 -12.07
N THR A 29 -14.40 -1.42 -12.10
CA THR A 29 -13.94 -2.30 -11.02
C THR A 29 -12.45 -2.58 -11.15
N ALA A 30 -11.75 -2.88 -10.05
CA ALA A 30 -10.34 -3.26 -10.08
C ALA A 30 -10.08 -4.48 -11.00
N SER A 31 -11.06 -5.37 -11.15
CA SER A 31 -11.00 -6.50 -12.08
C SER A 31 -11.04 -6.07 -13.54
N ASP A 32 -11.82 -5.05 -13.89
CA ASP A 32 -11.92 -4.53 -15.27
C ASP A 32 -10.63 -3.84 -15.70
N PHE A 33 -10.04 -3.06 -14.79
CA PHE A 33 -8.75 -2.41 -15.01
C PHE A 33 -7.62 -3.42 -15.22
N LEU A 34 -7.61 -4.51 -14.47
CA LEU A 34 -6.59 -5.56 -14.58
C LEU A 34 -6.77 -6.43 -15.83
N ALA A 35 -8.01 -6.69 -16.26
CA ALA A 35 -8.28 -7.50 -17.47
C ALA A 35 -7.70 -6.86 -18.75
N GLU A 36 -7.62 -5.54 -18.81
CA GLU A 36 -7.06 -4.81 -19.97
C GLU A 36 -5.52 -4.85 -20.01
N TYR A 37 -4.86 -5.00 -18.85
CA TYR A 37 -3.39 -5.03 -18.72
C TYR A 37 -2.77 -6.42 -18.88
N ILE A 38 -3.55 -7.51 -18.77
CA ILE A 38 -3.04 -8.89 -18.88
C ILE A 38 -2.95 -9.29 -20.35
N LYS A 39 -2.12 -8.63 -21.13
CA LYS A 39 -1.95 -9.04 -22.53
C LYS A 39 -0.91 -10.14 -22.76
N ASP A 40 0.08 -10.34 -21.91
CA ASP A 40 1.05 -11.42 -22.13
C ASP A 40 1.81 -11.84 -20.85
N LYS A 41 1.53 -13.03 -20.35
CA LYS A 41 2.39 -13.84 -19.46
C LYS A 41 2.51 -13.48 -17.99
N ILE A 42 1.90 -12.43 -17.48
CA ILE A 42 1.93 -12.12 -16.05
C ILE A 42 0.58 -12.51 -15.44
N LYS A 43 0.58 -13.46 -14.51
CA LYS A 43 -0.61 -13.79 -13.74
C LYS A 43 -0.79 -12.76 -12.63
N VAL A 44 -1.86 -11.96 -12.71
CA VAL A 44 -2.26 -11.04 -11.66
C VAL A 44 -3.47 -11.59 -10.92
N GLU A 45 -3.40 -11.65 -9.62
CA GLU A 45 -4.53 -12.05 -8.76
C GLU A 45 -4.91 -10.89 -7.85
N VAL A 46 -6.21 -10.58 -7.77
CA VAL A 46 -6.75 -9.58 -6.85
C VAL A 46 -7.34 -10.31 -5.65
N LYS A 47 -6.82 -10.01 -4.47
CA LYS A 47 -7.26 -10.62 -3.22
C LYS A 47 -7.37 -9.58 -2.11
N SER A 48 -8.20 -9.87 -1.12
CA SER A 48 -8.19 -9.12 0.13
C SER A 48 -6.91 -9.41 0.93
N ILE A 49 -6.48 -8.49 1.78
CA ILE A 49 -5.32 -8.69 2.66
C ILE A 49 -5.50 -9.94 3.55
N ALA A 50 -6.71 -10.19 4.03
CA ALA A 50 -7.01 -11.40 4.80
C ALA A 50 -6.85 -12.68 3.97
N GLY A 51 -7.20 -12.63 2.68
CA GLY A 51 -7.12 -13.76 1.76
C GLY A 51 -5.68 -14.17 1.41
N VAL A 52 -4.70 -13.28 1.54
CA VAL A 52 -3.28 -13.57 1.25
C VAL A 52 -2.47 -13.97 2.49
N LYS A 53 -3.15 -14.15 3.63
CA LYS A 53 -2.47 -14.56 4.85
C LYS A 53 -1.85 -15.97 4.70
N GLY A 54 -0.53 -16.05 4.91
CA GLY A 54 0.22 -17.30 4.75
C GLY A 54 0.75 -17.55 3.33
N GLU A 55 0.39 -16.71 2.36
CA GLU A 55 0.94 -16.80 1.00
C GLU A 55 2.27 -16.04 0.88
N THR A 56 3.01 -16.34 -0.20
CA THR A 56 4.23 -15.63 -0.59
C THR A 56 4.12 -15.29 -2.08
N HIS A 57 4.43 -14.06 -2.44
CA HIS A 57 4.33 -13.56 -3.81
C HIS A 57 5.67 -13.00 -4.28
N THR A 58 5.95 -13.08 -5.57
CA THR A 58 7.12 -12.42 -6.16
C THR A 58 6.97 -10.89 -6.06
N ALA A 59 5.80 -10.37 -6.42
CA ALA A 59 5.49 -8.96 -6.36
C ALA A 59 4.08 -8.74 -5.78
N THR A 60 3.88 -7.64 -5.08
CA THR A 60 2.57 -7.24 -4.55
C THR A 60 2.36 -5.75 -4.78
N LEU A 61 1.19 -5.41 -5.33
CA LEU A 61 0.66 -4.05 -5.33
C LEU A 61 -0.39 -3.93 -4.23
N VAL A 62 -0.15 -3.04 -3.28
CA VAL A 62 -1.11 -2.68 -2.24
C VAL A 62 -1.73 -1.34 -2.58
N CYS A 63 -3.03 -1.34 -2.82
CA CYS A 63 -3.79 -0.12 -3.09
C CYS A 63 -4.42 0.42 -1.81
N GLU A 64 -4.40 1.74 -1.64
CA GLU A 64 -5.17 2.41 -0.58
C GLU A 64 -6.66 2.09 -0.74
N THR A 65 -7.31 1.65 0.32
CA THR A 65 -8.74 1.31 0.31
C THR A 65 -9.55 2.21 1.24
N PHE A 66 -10.82 2.39 0.90
CA PHE A 66 -11.76 3.18 1.69
C PHE A 66 -12.76 2.28 2.41
N TYR A 67 -12.73 2.32 3.75
CA TYR A 67 -13.77 1.79 4.61
C TYR A 67 -13.94 2.70 5.81
N LYS A 68 -14.93 3.60 5.80
CA LYS A 68 -15.11 4.72 6.74
C LYS A 68 -14.02 5.80 6.63
N ASN A 69 -12.76 5.42 6.47
CA ASN A 69 -11.60 6.27 6.21
C ASN A 69 -10.72 5.56 5.18
N TYR A 70 -9.85 6.31 4.54
CA TYR A 70 -8.77 5.73 3.76
C TYR A 70 -7.73 5.14 4.72
N ASP A 71 -7.38 3.88 4.53
CA ASP A 71 -6.56 3.10 5.48
C ASP A 71 -5.14 3.63 5.61
N ILE A 72 -4.46 3.91 4.48
CA ILE A 72 -3.09 4.40 4.49
C ILE A 72 -3.04 5.84 5.01
N GLU A 73 -3.92 6.73 4.54
CA GLU A 73 -4.02 8.10 5.05
C GLU A 73 -4.28 8.12 6.56
N TYR A 74 -5.19 7.26 7.04
CA TYR A 74 -5.49 7.17 8.47
C TYR A 74 -4.26 6.78 9.30
N ILE A 75 -3.45 5.84 8.81
CA ILE A 75 -2.22 5.42 9.48
C ILE A 75 -1.17 6.52 9.47
N LEU A 76 -0.96 7.17 8.33
CA LEU A 76 -0.02 8.28 8.22
C LEU A 76 -0.38 9.41 9.20
N ASP A 77 -1.65 9.78 9.29
CA ASP A 77 -2.08 10.85 10.18
C ASP A 77 -2.07 10.45 11.66
N ASN A 78 -2.70 9.33 12.00
CA ASN A 78 -2.90 8.98 13.40
C ASN A 78 -1.70 8.28 14.02
N HIS A 79 -1.02 7.39 13.31
CA HIS A 79 0.09 6.62 13.88
C HIS A 79 1.43 7.31 13.64
N ILE A 80 1.74 7.68 12.41
CA ILE A 80 3.05 8.24 12.07
C ILE A 80 3.18 9.65 12.60
N ARG A 81 2.21 10.54 12.31
CA ARG A 81 2.27 11.97 12.70
C ARG A 81 1.86 12.21 14.16
N GLN A 82 0.78 11.61 14.63
CA GLN A 82 0.21 11.88 15.97
C GLN A 82 0.57 10.83 17.01
N HIS A 83 1.27 9.76 16.65
CA HIS A 83 1.69 8.64 17.52
C HIS A 83 0.52 7.96 18.29
N LYS A 84 -0.68 8.00 17.73
CA LYS A 84 -1.84 7.34 18.33
C LYS A 84 -1.81 5.82 18.10
N ASN A 85 -2.12 5.06 19.13
CA ASN A 85 -2.14 3.60 19.15
C ASN A 85 -3.49 3.04 19.61
N ASN A 86 -4.60 3.57 19.06
CA ASN A 86 -5.93 3.03 19.31
C ASN A 86 -6.13 1.67 18.59
N LYS A 87 -7.23 0.99 18.90
CA LYS A 87 -7.54 -0.32 18.33
C LYS A 87 -7.57 -0.30 16.80
N THR A 88 -8.24 0.69 16.21
CA THR A 88 -8.34 0.83 14.76
C THR A 88 -6.96 0.98 14.10
N THR A 89 -6.09 1.81 14.67
CA THR A 89 -4.72 1.98 14.18
C THR A 89 -3.95 0.64 14.22
N LYS A 90 -4.07 -0.11 15.31
CA LYS A 90 -3.40 -1.42 15.45
C LYS A 90 -3.91 -2.44 14.44
N ASP A 91 -5.22 -2.53 14.25
CA ASP A 91 -5.83 -3.47 13.31
C ASP A 91 -5.41 -3.16 11.86
N LEU A 92 -5.40 -1.87 11.47
CA LEU A 92 -4.93 -1.43 10.15
C LEU A 92 -3.42 -1.70 9.96
N LEU A 93 -2.60 -1.42 10.97
CA LEU A 93 -1.16 -1.71 10.93
C LEU A 93 -0.88 -3.21 10.78
N HIS A 94 -1.62 -4.06 11.48
CA HIS A 94 -1.52 -5.51 11.32
C HIS A 94 -1.88 -5.94 9.89
N SER A 95 -2.94 -5.37 9.32
CA SER A 95 -3.34 -5.66 7.95
C SER A 95 -2.27 -5.25 6.96
N LEU A 96 -1.75 -4.02 7.04
CA LEU A 96 -0.66 -3.56 6.17
C LEU A 96 0.61 -4.37 6.38
N TYR A 97 0.95 -4.75 7.61
CA TYR A 97 2.09 -5.63 7.88
C TYR A 97 1.95 -6.95 7.13
N VAL A 98 0.76 -7.58 7.18
CA VAL A 98 0.50 -8.82 6.41
C VAL A 98 0.71 -8.58 4.93
N ALA A 99 0.14 -7.52 4.33
CA ALA A 99 0.29 -7.22 2.91
C ALA A 99 1.74 -6.95 2.50
N PHE A 100 2.46 -6.14 3.29
CA PHE A 100 3.82 -5.70 2.98
C PHE A 100 4.88 -6.79 3.16
N THR A 101 4.58 -7.82 3.93
CA THR A 101 5.48 -8.96 4.14
C THR A 101 5.30 -10.09 3.13
N ARG A 102 4.27 -10.04 2.27
CA ARG A 102 4.01 -11.10 1.28
C ARG A 102 5.01 -11.12 0.12
N PRO A 103 5.39 -9.98 -0.49
CA PRO A 103 6.31 -10.01 -1.62
C PRO A 103 7.73 -10.42 -1.21
N THR A 104 8.38 -11.23 -2.07
CA THR A 104 9.81 -11.55 -1.93
C THR A 104 10.69 -10.51 -2.59
N ASP A 105 10.30 -9.99 -3.76
CA ASP A 105 11.16 -9.17 -4.60
C ASP A 105 10.69 -7.72 -4.74
N MET A 106 9.39 -7.50 -4.90
CA MET A 106 8.87 -6.16 -5.15
C MET A 106 7.58 -5.87 -4.39
N LEU A 107 7.58 -4.77 -3.65
CA LEU A 107 6.38 -4.17 -3.08
C LEU A 107 6.12 -2.83 -3.75
N CYS A 108 4.94 -2.67 -4.31
CA CYS A 108 4.42 -1.40 -4.77
C CYS A 108 3.23 -0.99 -3.88
N VAL A 109 3.18 0.28 -3.49
CA VAL A 109 2.06 0.84 -2.73
C VAL A 109 1.47 1.99 -3.53
N ALA A 110 0.18 1.94 -3.79
CA ALA A 110 -0.53 3.00 -4.51
C ALA A 110 -1.33 3.85 -3.53
N ILE A 111 -1.06 5.14 -3.52
CA ILE A 111 -1.77 6.14 -2.72
C ILE A 111 -2.22 7.32 -3.58
N ARG A 112 -3.24 8.01 -3.13
CA ARG A 112 -3.73 9.22 -3.78
C ARG A 112 -2.70 10.35 -3.73
N LYS A 113 -2.69 11.19 -4.76
CA LYS A 113 -1.76 12.32 -4.89
C LYS A 113 -1.91 13.37 -3.79
N ASP A 114 -3.14 13.62 -3.35
CA ASP A 114 -3.39 14.54 -2.24
C ASP A 114 -2.81 14.03 -0.92
N VAL A 115 -2.91 12.71 -0.67
CA VAL A 115 -2.30 12.04 0.48
C VAL A 115 -0.77 12.13 0.41
N TYR A 116 -0.19 11.83 -0.76
CA TYR A 116 1.25 11.98 -0.96
C TYR A 116 1.71 13.41 -0.66
N ASN A 117 1.04 14.43 -1.22
CA ASN A 117 1.40 15.83 -0.99
C ASN A 117 1.28 16.24 0.49
N LYS A 118 0.24 15.75 1.17
CA LYS A 118 -0.02 16.03 2.59
C LYS A 118 1.05 15.43 3.52
N PHE A 119 1.57 14.24 3.17
CA PHE A 119 2.49 13.46 4.01
C PHE A 119 3.86 13.26 3.37
N LYS A 120 4.23 14.13 2.41
CA LYS A 120 5.48 14.01 1.65
C LYS A 120 6.71 13.87 2.56
N LYS A 121 6.78 14.67 3.61
CA LYS A 121 7.91 14.65 4.54
C LYS A 121 8.05 13.30 5.25
N GLU A 122 6.95 12.75 5.73
CA GLU A 122 6.93 11.47 6.41
C GLU A 122 7.23 10.30 5.45
N ILE A 123 6.76 10.41 4.21
CA ILE A 123 6.98 9.40 3.16
C ILE A 123 8.43 9.41 2.69
N ASP A 124 9.04 10.57 2.51
CA ASP A 124 10.44 10.71 2.09
C ASP A 124 11.41 10.05 3.10
N GLU A 125 11.02 9.93 4.37
CA GLU A 125 11.81 9.21 5.38
C GLU A 125 11.89 7.67 5.12
N PHE A 126 10.99 7.11 4.31
CA PHE A 126 10.97 5.67 4.04
C PHE A 126 11.92 5.23 2.92
N ASN A 127 12.58 6.15 2.23
CA ASN A 127 13.52 5.86 1.14
C ASN A 127 12.90 4.95 0.05
N VAL A 128 11.71 5.31 -0.43
CA VAL A 128 10.98 4.61 -1.48
C VAL A 128 11.16 5.31 -2.82
N GLU A 129 11.17 4.56 -3.91
CA GLU A 129 11.13 5.12 -5.26
C GLU A 129 9.71 5.55 -5.60
N ILE A 130 9.54 6.80 -6.02
CA ILE A 130 8.23 7.40 -6.31
C ILE A 130 7.97 7.36 -7.80
N ILE A 131 6.86 6.72 -8.18
CA ILE A 131 6.37 6.66 -9.56
C ILE A 131 5.10 7.49 -9.64
N ASN A 132 5.10 8.53 -10.47
CA ASN A 132 3.89 9.29 -10.80
C ASN A 132 3.19 8.64 -11.98
N VAL A 133 1.93 8.28 -11.78
CA VAL A 133 1.07 7.63 -12.79
C VAL A 133 -0.06 8.57 -13.17
#